data_6b575d3d153b498d14becd793da744da
#
_entry.id   6b575d3d153b498d14becd793da744da
#
_cell.length_a   1.000
_cell.length_b   1.000
_cell.length_c   1.000
_cell.angle_alpha   90.00
_cell.angle_beta   90.00
_cell.angle_gamma   90.00
#
_symmetry.space_group_name_H-M   'P 1'
#
loop_
_entity.id
_entity.type
_entity.pdbx_description
1 polymer ?
#
loop_
_entity_poly.entity_id
_entity_poly.type
_entity_poly.pdbx_seq_one_letter_code
_entity_poly.pdbx_strand_id
1 'polypeptide(L)'
;RALKEQGQKDTPELTNWGDAFSELKRFIMNLPEGKKVVFLDELPWMDAPRSGFLSELESFWNGWASARKDIVLVVCGSSTSWMVKKIIKNKGGLHNRLNHRIFLNPFPLGLCEKLAQSRGIVLNRKQILEAYMIFGGVPYYWSLLQKGTSITAEIDRLIFSPDGELHDEFEMLYASLFKKPEPYVRVIELLAKKKMGMTRQELLAAGRFEDNGAFSDILKDLEWCGFIRSYTMMGYRTKSDIFQLIDHYTLFYYEYIDGVRQGSN
;
A
#
# COMPACT_ATOMS: atom_id res chain seq x y z
N ARG A 1 -10.50 -13.22 -18.34
CA ARG A 1 -9.18 -13.84 -18.36
C ARG A 1 -9.08 -14.87 -17.23
N ALA A 2 -9.21 -14.49 -15.95
CA ALA A 2 -9.06 -15.39 -14.80
C ALA A 2 -9.96 -16.66 -14.89
N LEU A 3 -11.23 -16.53 -15.29
CA LEU A 3 -12.14 -17.68 -15.46
C LEU A 3 -11.67 -18.62 -16.56
N LYS A 4 -11.12 -18.10 -17.66
CA LYS A 4 -10.54 -18.92 -18.74
C LYS A 4 -9.31 -19.69 -18.28
N GLU A 5 -8.45 -19.05 -17.49
CA GLU A 5 -7.26 -19.68 -16.88
C GLU A 5 -7.64 -20.80 -15.90
N GLN A 6 -8.82 -20.72 -15.27
CA GLN A 6 -9.38 -21.75 -14.42
C GLN A 6 -10.19 -22.84 -15.17
N GLY A 7 -10.09 -22.88 -16.50
CA GLY A 7 -10.65 -23.94 -17.34
C GLY A 7 -12.03 -23.66 -17.93
N GLN A 8 -12.61 -22.48 -17.75
CA GLN A 8 -13.88 -22.12 -18.36
C GLN A 8 -13.66 -21.67 -19.81
N LYS A 9 -13.81 -22.59 -20.76
CA LYS A 9 -13.49 -22.37 -22.18
C LYS A 9 -14.49 -21.40 -22.87
N ASP A 10 -15.75 -21.44 -22.49
CA ASP A 10 -16.87 -20.71 -23.14
C ASP A 10 -17.29 -19.46 -22.35
N THR A 11 -16.33 -18.65 -21.93
CA THR A 11 -16.67 -17.38 -21.28
C THR A 11 -17.06 -16.35 -22.33
N PRO A 12 -18.29 -15.78 -22.30
CA PRO A 12 -18.71 -14.74 -23.22
C PRO A 12 -17.84 -13.48 -23.06
N GLU A 13 -17.93 -12.57 -24.02
CA GLU A 13 -17.34 -11.25 -23.85
C GLU A 13 -18.11 -10.49 -22.75
N LEU A 14 -17.39 -10.09 -21.70
CA LEU A 14 -17.97 -9.42 -20.54
C LEU A 14 -17.78 -7.91 -20.69
N THR A 15 -18.89 -7.18 -20.79
CA THR A 15 -18.87 -5.72 -21.03
C THR A 15 -19.11 -4.89 -19.78
N ASN A 16 -19.60 -5.51 -18.71
CA ASN A 16 -19.89 -4.85 -17.44
C ASN A 16 -19.67 -5.80 -16.25
N TRP A 17 -19.66 -5.24 -15.04
CA TRP A 17 -19.43 -6.00 -13.82
C TRP A 17 -20.59 -6.92 -13.42
N GLY A 18 -21.84 -6.56 -13.78
CA GLY A 18 -23.01 -7.42 -13.54
C GLY A 18 -22.88 -8.75 -14.26
N ASP A 19 -22.52 -8.72 -15.56
CA ASP A 19 -22.26 -9.92 -16.34
C ASP A 19 -21.07 -10.71 -15.79
N ALA A 20 -20.01 -10.00 -15.38
CA ALA A 20 -18.82 -10.65 -14.80
C ALA A 20 -19.14 -11.40 -13.51
N PHE A 21 -19.89 -10.81 -12.59
CA PHE A 21 -20.32 -11.49 -11.36
C PHE A 21 -21.35 -12.59 -11.61
N SER A 22 -22.21 -12.44 -12.60
CA SER A 22 -23.14 -13.49 -13.01
C SER A 22 -22.41 -14.71 -13.56
N GLU A 23 -21.40 -14.48 -14.37
CA GLU A 23 -20.54 -15.53 -14.90
C GLU A 23 -19.70 -16.20 -13.78
N LEU A 24 -19.17 -15.41 -12.84
CA LEU A 24 -18.49 -15.94 -11.66
C LEU A 24 -19.41 -16.86 -10.82
N LYS A 25 -20.67 -16.46 -10.61
CA LYS A 25 -21.67 -17.31 -9.93
C LYS A 25 -21.86 -18.64 -10.66
N ARG A 26 -22.06 -18.59 -11.99
CA ARG A 26 -22.24 -19.79 -12.81
C ARG A 26 -21.02 -20.71 -12.72
N PHE A 27 -19.83 -20.15 -12.80
CA PHE A 27 -18.61 -20.90 -12.65
C PHE A 27 -18.51 -21.60 -11.27
N ILE A 28 -18.75 -20.86 -10.18
CA ILE A 28 -18.69 -21.39 -8.82
C ILE A 28 -19.72 -22.51 -8.60
N MET A 29 -20.93 -22.38 -9.18
CA MET A 29 -21.95 -23.42 -9.05
C MET A 29 -21.58 -24.72 -9.75
N ASN A 30 -20.74 -24.66 -10.78
CA ASN A 30 -20.31 -25.86 -11.53
C ASN A 30 -19.02 -26.49 -10.92
N LEU A 31 -18.43 -25.88 -9.89
CA LEU A 31 -17.27 -26.47 -9.21
C LEU A 31 -17.70 -27.61 -8.29
N PRO A 32 -16.86 -28.64 -8.09
CA PRO A 32 -17.08 -29.71 -7.13
C PRO A 32 -17.38 -29.18 -5.72
N GLU A 33 -17.98 -30.02 -4.88
CA GLU A 33 -18.20 -29.71 -3.47
C GLU A 33 -16.90 -29.33 -2.76
N GLY A 34 -16.99 -28.47 -1.75
CA GLY A 34 -15.86 -28.00 -0.95
C GLY A 34 -15.78 -26.47 -0.86
N LYS A 35 -14.83 -25.99 -0.09
CA LYS A 35 -14.58 -24.54 0.07
C LYS A 35 -14.09 -23.93 -1.23
N LYS A 36 -14.67 -22.79 -1.59
CA LYS A 36 -14.29 -21.97 -2.75
C LYS A 36 -13.77 -20.64 -2.27
N VAL A 37 -12.57 -20.28 -2.68
CA VAL A 37 -11.97 -18.98 -2.39
C VAL A 37 -12.06 -18.13 -3.64
N VAL A 38 -12.73 -16.99 -3.51
CA VAL A 38 -12.73 -15.92 -4.51
C VAL A 38 -11.79 -14.85 -4.01
N PHE A 39 -10.68 -14.64 -4.72
CA PHE A 39 -9.71 -13.62 -4.39
C PHE A 39 -9.77 -12.50 -5.44
N LEU A 40 -10.11 -11.30 -4.99
CA LEU A 40 -10.13 -10.10 -5.82
C LEU A 40 -8.96 -9.21 -5.40
N ASP A 41 -7.96 -9.17 -6.25
CA ASP A 41 -6.75 -8.40 -6.02
C ASP A 41 -6.93 -6.97 -6.55
N GLU A 42 -6.34 -6.01 -5.87
CA GLU A 42 -6.32 -4.59 -6.24
C GLU A 42 -7.71 -4.00 -6.57
N LEU A 43 -8.66 -4.13 -5.62
CA LEU A 43 -10.00 -3.57 -5.75
C LEU A 43 -10.05 -2.10 -6.22
N PRO A 44 -9.16 -1.20 -5.75
CA PRO A 44 -9.16 0.18 -6.19
C PRO A 44 -9.05 0.36 -7.72
N TRP A 45 -8.35 -0.55 -8.40
CA TRP A 45 -8.22 -0.53 -9.87
C TRP A 45 -9.50 -1.00 -10.60
N MET A 46 -10.31 -1.81 -9.93
CA MET A 46 -11.60 -2.28 -10.48
C MET A 46 -12.70 -1.22 -10.37
N ASP A 47 -12.58 -0.30 -9.40
CA ASP A 47 -13.56 0.77 -9.13
C ASP A 47 -13.25 2.03 -9.95
N ALA A 48 -13.19 1.89 -11.28
CA ALA A 48 -13.07 3.04 -12.17
C ALA A 48 -14.33 3.94 -12.06
N PRO A 49 -14.21 5.25 -12.34
CA PRO A 49 -15.35 6.15 -12.32
C PRO A 49 -16.51 5.63 -13.19
N ARG A 50 -17.70 5.52 -12.62
CA ARG A 50 -18.92 5.04 -13.29
C ARG A 50 -18.90 3.55 -13.69
N SER A 51 -17.95 2.76 -13.23
CA SER A 51 -17.88 1.32 -13.55
C SER A 51 -19.01 0.50 -12.93
N GLY A 52 -19.62 0.99 -11.84
CA GLY A 52 -20.62 0.24 -11.07
C GLY A 52 -20.04 -0.95 -10.27
N PHE A 53 -18.72 -1.11 -10.24
CA PHE A 53 -18.06 -2.28 -9.62
C PHE A 53 -18.51 -2.54 -8.17
N LEU A 54 -18.49 -1.52 -7.32
CA LEU A 54 -18.87 -1.68 -5.91
C LEU A 54 -20.34 -2.11 -5.76
N SER A 55 -21.24 -1.53 -6.54
CA SER A 55 -22.67 -1.91 -6.51
C SER A 55 -22.88 -3.37 -6.91
N GLU A 56 -22.16 -3.83 -7.93
CA GLU A 56 -22.25 -5.22 -8.38
C GLU A 56 -21.56 -6.19 -7.41
N LEU A 57 -20.46 -5.79 -6.78
CA LEU A 57 -19.83 -6.55 -5.69
C LEU A 57 -20.79 -6.69 -4.49
N GLU A 58 -21.47 -5.60 -4.10
CA GLU A 58 -22.49 -5.61 -3.05
C GLU A 58 -23.64 -6.55 -3.41
N SER A 59 -24.13 -6.48 -4.63
CA SER A 59 -25.20 -7.36 -5.14
C SER A 59 -24.76 -8.83 -5.16
N PHE A 60 -23.54 -9.10 -5.63
CA PHE A 60 -22.98 -10.45 -5.62
C PHE A 60 -22.90 -11.03 -4.21
N TRP A 61 -22.34 -10.24 -3.27
CA TRP A 61 -22.16 -10.70 -1.90
C TRP A 61 -23.49 -10.85 -1.17
N ASN A 62 -24.28 -9.77 -1.09
CA ASN A 62 -25.52 -9.76 -0.31
C ASN A 62 -26.64 -10.60 -0.93
N GLY A 63 -26.72 -10.62 -2.27
CA GLY A 63 -27.78 -11.33 -2.97
C GLY A 63 -27.53 -12.84 -3.12
N TRP A 64 -26.30 -13.30 -2.95
CA TRP A 64 -25.99 -14.71 -3.20
C TRP A 64 -24.88 -15.30 -2.34
N ALA A 65 -23.68 -14.71 -2.35
CA ALA A 65 -22.49 -15.34 -1.78
C ALA A 65 -22.56 -15.45 -0.25
N SER A 66 -23.11 -14.45 0.44
CA SER A 66 -23.19 -14.40 1.90
C SER A 66 -24.08 -15.49 2.52
N ALA A 67 -25.04 -16.02 1.76
CA ALA A 67 -25.89 -17.13 2.20
C ALA A 67 -25.19 -18.49 2.09
N ARG A 68 -24.07 -18.57 1.41
CA ARG A 68 -23.32 -19.80 1.16
C ARG A 68 -22.21 -19.97 2.20
N LYS A 69 -22.17 -21.17 2.80
CA LYS A 69 -21.14 -21.53 3.81
C LYS A 69 -19.82 -22.01 3.19
N ASP A 70 -19.82 -22.25 1.89
CA ASP A 70 -18.68 -22.78 1.14
C ASP A 70 -17.87 -21.71 0.41
N ILE A 71 -18.29 -20.43 0.43
CA ILE A 71 -17.58 -19.32 -0.22
C ILE A 71 -16.80 -18.50 0.80
N VAL A 72 -15.56 -18.24 0.48
CA VAL A 72 -14.69 -17.26 1.15
C VAL A 72 -14.32 -16.18 0.13
N LEU A 73 -14.76 -14.95 0.36
CA LEU A 73 -14.37 -13.80 -0.46
C LEU A 73 -13.21 -13.09 0.23
N VAL A 74 -12.08 -13.03 -0.44
CA VAL A 74 -10.90 -12.28 -0.01
C VAL A 74 -10.72 -11.11 -0.97
N VAL A 75 -10.55 -9.93 -0.41
CA VAL A 75 -10.35 -8.70 -1.20
C VAL A 75 -9.11 -7.98 -0.69
N CYS A 76 -8.29 -7.45 -1.58
CA CYS A 76 -7.14 -6.66 -1.21
C CYS A 76 -7.02 -5.38 -2.04
N GLY A 77 -6.13 -4.49 -1.64
CA GLY A 77 -5.79 -3.29 -2.36
C GLY A 77 -4.66 -2.54 -1.68
N SER A 78 -3.75 -2.03 -2.47
CA SER A 78 -2.60 -1.23 -2.03
C SER A 78 -3.02 0.18 -1.57
N SER A 79 -4.06 0.76 -2.17
CA SER A 79 -4.60 2.05 -1.76
C SER A 79 -5.38 1.94 -0.45
N THR A 80 -4.65 2.02 0.67
CA THR A 80 -5.21 1.88 2.03
C THR A 80 -6.34 2.86 2.28
N SER A 81 -6.21 4.10 1.84
CA SER A 81 -7.25 5.14 1.95
C SER A 81 -8.55 4.72 1.26
N TRP A 82 -8.47 4.20 0.04
CA TRP A 82 -9.63 3.71 -0.69
C TRP A 82 -10.27 2.52 0.04
N MET A 83 -9.46 1.53 0.45
CA MET A 83 -9.94 0.35 1.18
C MET A 83 -10.65 0.74 2.47
N VAL A 84 -10.09 1.67 3.24
CA VAL A 84 -10.73 2.15 4.48
C VAL A 84 -12.02 2.89 4.18
N LYS A 85 -12.03 3.82 3.22
CA LYS A 85 -13.22 4.65 2.92
C LYS A 85 -14.34 3.84 2.25
N LYS A 86 -14.00 2.96 1.31
CA LYS A 86 -14.99 2.27 0.46
C LYS A 86 -15.40 0.88 0.97
N ILE A 87 -14.51 0.18 1.68
CA ILE A 87 -14.79 -1.17 2.18
C ILE A 87 -15.01 -1.16 3.69
N ILE A 88 -14.02 -0.69 4.47
CA ILE A 88 -14.04 -0.82 5.94
C ILE A 88 -15.08 0.11 6.58
N LYS A 89 -15.11 1.38 6.17
CA LYS A 89 -16.05 2.41 6.68
C LYS A 89 -17.25 2.63 5.76
N ASN A 90 -17.51 1.67 4.86
CA ASN A 90 -18.68 1.72 4.00
C ASN A 90 -19.96 1.83 4.84
N LYS A 91 -20.84 2.73 4.45
CA LYS A 91 -22.17 2.91 5.08
C LYS A 91 -23.30 2.30 4.23
N GLY A 92 -22.97 1.72 3.08
CA GLY A 92 -23.88 1.05 2.14
C GLY A 92 -23.98 -0.45 2.37
N GLY A 93 -24.15 -1.19 1.31
CA GLY A 93 -24.40 -2.63 1.34
C GLY A 93 -23.29 -3.51 1.88
N LEU A 94 -22.03 -3.01 1.92
CA LEU A 94 -20.91 -3.72 2.55
C LEU A 94 -20.74 -3.40 4.04
N HIS A 95 -21.62 -2.58 4.63
CA HIS A 95 -21.56 -2.25 6.05
C HIS A 95 -21.64 -3.50 6.93
N ASN A 96 -20.70 -3.65 7.87
CA ASN A 96 -20.61 -4.80 8.78
C ASN A 96 -20.54 -6.18 8.10
N ARG A 97 -20.05 -6.25 6.86
CA ARG A 97 -19.86 -7.51 6.12
C ARG A 97 -18.46 -8.09 6.24
N LEU A 98 -17.52 -7.34 6.77
CA LEU A 98 -16.14 -7.81 6.98
C LEU A 98 -16.07 -8.67 8.24
N ASN A 99 -15.69 -9.94 8.07
CA ASN A 99 -15.43 -10.84 9.19
C ASN A 99 -14.02 -10.66 9.75
N HIS A 100 -13.03 -10.48 8.86
CA HIS A 100 -11.63 -10.35 9.20
C HIS A 100 -10.98 -9.20 8.43
N ARG A 101 -10.00 -8.56 9.06
CA ARG A 101 -9.17 -7.50 8.47
C ARG A 101 -7.73 -7.84 8.74
N ILE A 102 -6.92 -7.80 7.70
CA ILE A 102 -5.49 -8.07 7.78
C ILE A 102 -4.78 -6.82 7.26
N PHE A 103 -4.01 -6.18 8.13
CA PHE A 103 -3.09 -5.12 7.74
C PHE A 103 -1.71 -5.75 7.58
N LEU A 104 -1.21 -5.73 6.35
CA LEU A 104 0.13 -6.20 6.05
C LEU A 104 1.12 -5.08 6.37
N ASN A 105 1.63 -5.10 7.60
CA ASN A 105 2.67 -4.17 8.01
C ASN A 105 4.02 -4.58 7.40
N PRO A 106 4.95 -3.63 7.20
CA PRO A 106 6.33 -3.94 6.88
C PRO A 106 6.92 -4.94 7.87
N PHE A 107 7.83 -5.78 7.42
CA PHE A 107 8.48 -6.78 8.28
C PHE A 107 9.33 -6.12 9.36
N PRO A 108 9.26 -6.56 10.61
CA PRO A 108 10.24 -6.19 11.60
C PRO A 108 11.62 -6.75 11.25
N LEU A 109 12.67 -6.14 11.78
CA LEU A 109 14.07 -6.47 11.50
C LEU A 109 14.38 -7.99 11.51
N GLY A 110 13.85 -8.71 12.50
CA GLY A 110 14.07 -10.16 12.62
C GLY A 110 13.41 -10.99 11.50
N LEU A 111 12.32 -10.52 10.89
CA LEU A 111 11.72 -11.18 9.72
C LEU A 111 12.49 -10.84 8.43
N CYS A 112 13.04 -9.64 8.31
CA CYS A 112 13.93 -9.28 7.20
C CYS A 112 15.20 -10.14 7.21
N GLU A 113 15.79 -10.37 8.39
CA GLU A 113 16.91 -11.29 8.54
C GLU A 113 16.56 -12.71 8.07
N LYS A 114 15.41 -13.24 8.51
CA LYS A 114 14.92 -14.56 8.08
C LYS A 114 14.66 -14.62 6.58
N LEU A 115 14.10 -13.57 6.01
CA LEU A 115 13.87 -13.48 4.56
C LEU A 115 15.20 -13.52 3.78
N ALA A 116 16.20 -12.73 4.20
CA ALA A 116 17.53 -12.77 3.59
C ALA A 116 18.15 -14.19 3.67
N GLN A 117 18.10 -14.79 4.85
CA GLN A 117 18.60 -16.16 5.07
C GLN A 117 17.90 -17.20 4.19
N SER A 118 16.56 -17.13 4.08
CA SER A 118 15.78 -18.06 3.24
C SER A 118 16.14 -17.96 1.76
N ARG A 119 16.63 -16.81 1.34
CA ARG A 119 17.14 -16.56 -0.03
C ARG A 119 18.62 -16.88 -0.18
N GLY A 120 19.28 -17.35 0.88
CA GLY A 120 20.71 -17.67 0.89
C GLY A 120 21.61 -16.43 0.87
N ILE A 121 21.10 -15.28 1.31
CA ILE A 121 21.86 -14.03 1.47
C ILE A 121 22.42 -14.01 2.89
N VAL A 122 23.75 -14.05 3.00
CA VAL A 122 24.45 -14.08 4.28
C VAL A 122 24.92 -12.68 4.61
N LEU A 123 24.29 -12.07 5.61
CA LEU A 123 24.60 -10.74 6.13
C LEU A 123 24.90 -10.86 7.62
N ASN A 124 25.89 -10.11 8.10
CA ASN A 124 26.10 -9.98 9.53
C ASN A 124 25.08 -8.99 10.15
N ARG A 125 25.01 -8.92 11.48
CA ARG A 125 24.03 -8.11 12.20
C ARG A 125 24.09 -6.62 11.85
N LYS A 126 25.28 -6.09 11.61
CA LYS A 126 25.46 -4.68 11.19
C LYS A 126 24.89 -4.46 9.80
N GLN A 127 25.21 -5.33 8.86
CA GLN A 127 24.69 -5.26 7.48
C GLN A 127 23.16 -5.40 7.43
N ILE A 128 22.57 -6.26 8.24
CA ILE A 128 21.11 -6.38 8.37
C ILE A 128 20.51 -5.05 8.85
N LEU A 129 21.12 -4.41 9.85
CA LEU A 129 20.66 -3.12 10.35
C LEU A 129 20.82 -2.02 9.30
N GLU A 130 21.97 -1.95 8.62
CA GLU A 130 22.22 -0.99 7.54
C GLU A 130 21.17 -1.13 6.42
N ALA A 131 20.92 -2.36 5.95
CA ALA A 131 19.89 -2.62 4.96
C ALA A 131 18.49 -2.20 5.45
N TYR A 132 18.17 -2.51 6.72
CA TYR A 132 16.88 -2.15 7.29
C TYR A 132 16.68 -0.64 7.41
N MET A 133 17.72 0.11 7.73
CA MET A 133 17.66 1.59 7.80
C MET A 133 17.40 2.24 6.45
N ILE A 134 17.62 1.51 5.34
CA ILE A 134 17.42 2.01 3.98
C ILE A 134 16.12 1.47 3.38
N PHE A 135 15.98 0.14 3.38
CA PHE A 135 14.87 -0.56 2.73
C PHE A 135 13.66 -0.75 3.64
N GLY A 136 13.79 -0.44 4.93
CA GLY A 136 12.75 -0.74 5.91
C GLY A 136 12.40 -2.23 5.94
N GLY A 137 11.16 -2.52 6.26
CA GLY A 137 10.63 -3.89 6.27
C GLY A 137 9.87 -4.29 5.02
N VAL A 138 10.07 -3.64 3.88
CA VAL A 138 9.36 -3.96 2.63
C VAL A 138 9.94 -5.21 1.98
N PRO A 139 9.23 -6.36 1.95
CA PRO A 139 9.81 -7.63 1.46
C PRO A 139 10.32 -7.55 0.02
N TYR A 140 9.69 -6.73 -0.81
CA TYR A 140 10.11 -6.52 -2.19
C TYR A 140 11.54 -6.03 -2.28
N TYR A 141 11.93 -4.98 -1.54
CA TYR A 141 13.29 -4.44 -1.56
C TYR A 141 14.32 -5.48 -1.11
N TRP A 142 14.01 -6.25 -0.07
CA TRP A 142 14.86 -7.34 0.39
C TRP A 142 14.98 -8.46 -0.64
N SER A 143 13.97 -8.64 -1.49
CA SER A 143 13.99 -9.65 -2.55
C SER A 143 14.93 -9.30 -3.71
N LEU A 144 15.30 -8.04 -3.86
CA LEU A 144 16.22 -7.55 -4.89
C LEU A 144 17.69 -7.77 -4.54
N LEU A 145 18.02 -8.01 -3.27
CA LEU A 145 19.39 -8.20 -2.81
C LEU A 145 20.02 -9.46 -3.42
N GLN A 146 21.30 -9.38 -3.76
CA GLN A 146 22.06 -10.47 -4.38
C GLN A 146 22.99 -11.15 -3.38
N LYS A 147 23.26 -12.44 -3.63
CA LYS A 147 24.19 -13.22 -2.80
C LYS A 147 25.63 -12.77 -3.02
N GLY A 148 26.39 -12.67 -1.93
CA GLY A 148 27.83 -12.38 -2.01
C GLY A 148 28.18 -10.92 -2.27
N THR A 149 27.18 -10.02 -2.28
CA THR A 149 27.36 -8.60 -2.53
C THR A 149 27.28 -7.82 -1.21
N SER A 150 28.05 -6.76 -1.07
CA SER A 150 27.95 -5.86 0.08
C SER A 150 26.72 -4.97 -0.01
N ILE A 151 26.19 -4.52 1.14
CA ILE A 151 25.01 -3.62 1.16
C ILE A 151 25.31 -2.31 0.40
N THR A 152 26.51 -1.77 0.50
CA THR A 152 26.90 -0.58 -0.26
C THR A 152 26.82 -0.81 -1.77
N ALA A 153 27.34 -1.94 -2.28
CA ALA A 153 27.27 -2.26 -3.69
C ALA A 153 25.82 -2.52 -4.16
N GLU A 154 24.96 -3.10 -3.28
CA GLU A 154 23.53 -3.24 -3.58
C GLU A 154 22.81 -1.89 -3.66
N ILE A 155 23.15 -0.94 -2.80
CA ILE A 155 22.61 0.43 -2.84
C ILE A 155 22.99 1.11 -4.15
N ASP A 156 24.26 1.04 -4.54
CA ASP A 156 24.74 1.62 -5.81
C ASP A 156 24.00 0.99 -7.00
N ARG A 157 23.88 -0.32 -7.02
CA ARG A 157 23.21 -1.05 -8.09
C ARG A 157 21.70 -0.76 -8.14
N LEU A 158 21.01 -0.81 -7.00
CA LEU A 158 19.55 -0.71 -6.95
C LEU A 158 19.03 0.73 -7.07
N ILE A 159 19.74 1.69 -6.46
CA ILE A 159 19.21 3.05 -6.25
C ILE A 159 19.94 4.08 -7.12
N PHE A 160 21.27 4.02 -7.17
CA PHE A 160 22.07 5.05 -7.85
C PHE A 160 22.36 4.73 -9.32
N SER A 161 22.32 3.45 -9.72
CA SER A 161 22.44 3.08 -11.13
C SER A 161 21.21 3.58 -11.91
N PRO A 162 21.37 4.16 -13.11
CA PRO A 162 20.25 4.56 -13.96
C PRO A 162 19.30 3.40 -14.31
N ASP A 163 19.83 2.17 -14.38
CA ASP A 163 19.05 0.95 -14.66
C ASP A 163 18.64 0.21 -13.37
N GLY A 164 18.83 0.83 -12.21
CA GLY A 164 18.53 0.23 -10.90
C GLY A 164 17.02 0.08 -10.67
N GLU A 165 16.60 -1.04 -10.12
CA GLU A 165 15.17 -1.36 -9.90
C GLU A 165 14.48 -0.38 -8.93
N LEU A 166 15.24 0.35 -8.12
CA LEU A 166 14.72 1.36 -7.17
C LEU A 166 15.13 2.78 -7.56
N HIS A 167 15.65 2.99 -8.78
CA HIS A 167 16.10 4.30 -9.23
C HIS A 167 14.97 5.34 -9.18
N ASP A 168 13.81 5.02 -9.73
CA ASP A 168 12.63 5.90 -9.77
C ASP A 168 11.55 5.51 -8.74
N GLU A 169 11.93 4.70 -7.74
CA GLU A 169 10.98 4.12 -6.78
C GLU A 169 10.20 5.20 -6.02
N PHE A 170 10.85 6.32 -5.65
CA PHE A 170 10.19 7.38 -4.89
C PHE A 170 8.99 7.95 -5.66
N GLU A 171 9.20 8.34 -6.91
CA GLU A 171 8.16 8.91 -7.76
C GLU A 171 7.05 7.88 -8.06
N MET A 172 7.45 6.66 -8.39
CA MET A 172 6.51 5.57 -8.69
C MET A 172 5.67 5.17 -7.48
N LEU A 173 6.26 5.12 -6.29
CA LEU A 173 5.57 4.76 -5.05
C LEU A 173 4.42 5.74 -4.75
N TYR A 174 4.68 7.04 -4.73
CA TYR A 174 3.66 8.04 -4.45
C TYR A 174 2.62 8.14 -5.56
N ALA A 175 3.01 8.03 -6.83
CA ALA A 175 2.09 8.02 -7.96
C ALA A 175 1.16 6.79 -7.95
N SER A 176 1.62 5.64 -7.49
CA SER A 176 0.80 4.43 -7.41
C SER A 176 -0.26 4.49 -6.31
N LEU A 177 0.04 5.17 -5.19
CA LEU A 177 -0.83 5.23 -4.02
C LEU A 177 -1.83 6.39 -4.06
N PHE A 178 -1.47 7.50 -4.69
CA PHE A 178 -2.27 8.73 -4.66
C PHE A 178 -2.55 9.26 -6.07
N LYS A 179 -3.85 9.48 -6.37
CA LYS A 179 -4.27 10.03 -7.69
C LYS A 179 -3.68 11.42 -8.00
N LYS A 180 -3.39 12.20 -6.95
CA LYS A 180 -2.72 13.50 -6.98
C LYS A 180 -1.64 13.46 -5.92
N PRO A 181 -0.43 13.02 -6.24
CA PRO A 181 0.62 12.78 -5.25
C PRO A 181 1.23 14.07 -4.70
N GLU A 182 1.15 15.21 -5.42
CA GLU A 182 1.87 16.44 -5.11
C GLU A 182 1.61 16.96 -3.68
N PRO A 183 0.36 17.04 -3.16
CA PRO A 183 0.12 17.49 -1.80
C PRO A 183 0.70 16.54 -0.74
N TYR A 184 0.70 15.25 -1.01
CA TYR A 184 1.27 14.24 -0.13
C TYR A 184 2.79 14.34 -0.08
N VAL A 185 3.43 14.40 -1.23
CA VAL A 185 4.89 14.60 -1.37
C VAL A 185 5.31 15.89 -0.67
N ARG A 186 4.56 16.99 -0.81
CA ARG A 186 4.84 18.24 -0.13
C ARG A 186 4.84 18.12 1.40
N VAL A 187 3.91 17.36 1.98
CA VAL A 187 3.92 17.08 3.44
C VAL A 187 5.14 16.27 3.82
N ILE A 188 5.47 15.23 3.06
CA ILE A 188 6.64 14.37 3.30
C ILE A 188 7.94 15.17 3.22
N GLU A 189 8.11 16.02 2.20
CA GLU A 189 9.27 16.92 2.04
C GLU A 189 9.49 17.80 3.28
N LEU A 190 8.41 18.39 3.81
CA LEU A 190 8.49 19.21 5.01
C LEU A 190 8.90 18.41 6.25
N LEU A 191 8.35 17.20 6.40
CA LEU A 191 8.67 16.31 7.50
C LEU A 191 10.09 15.74 7.40
N ALA A 192 10.58 15.48 6.20
CA ALA A 192 11.97 15.06 5.98
C ALA A 192 12.98 16.10 6.45
N LYS A 193 12.70 17.40 6.25
CA LYS A 193 13.52 18.51 6.71
C LYS A 193 13.51 18.69 8.23
N LYS A 194 12.47 18.22 8.92
CA LYS A 194 12.32 18.33 10.39
C LYS A 194 12.11 16.96 11.03
N LYS A 195 13.20 16.20 11.20
CA LYS A 195 13.19 14.80 11.67
C LYS A 195 12.44 14.57 13.00
N MET A 196 12.34 15.59 13.86
CA MET A 196 11.56 15.53 15.11
C MET A 196 10.06 15.62 14.88
N GLY A 197 9.63 15.87 13.64
CA GLY A 197 8.24 16.02 13.27
C GLY A 197 7.73 17.46 13.37
N MET A 198 6.50 17.65 12.90
CA MET A 198 5.81 18.94 12.85
C MET A 198 4.39 18.80 13.34
N THR A 199 3.91 19.85 14.00
CA THR A 199 2.48 19.96 14.32
C THR A 199 1.67 20.25 13.05
N ARG A 200 0.35 20.03 13.13
CA ARG A 200 -0.56 20.40 12.04
C ARG A 200 -0.40 21.86 11.62
N GLN A 201 -0.29 22.77 12.59
CA GLN A 201 -0.17 24.21 12.32
C GLN A 201 1.13 24.56 11.60
N GLU A 202 2.26 23.94 12.01
CA GLU A 202 3.54 24.11 11.33
C GLU A 202 3.48 23.61 9.89
N LEU A 203 2.85 22.46 9.64
CA LEU A 203 2.67 21.91 8.30
C LEU A 203 1.80 22.81 7.42
N LEU A 204 0.68 23.34 7.95
CA LEU A 204 -0.19 24.27 7.24
C LEU A 204 0.58 25.54 6.83
N ALA A 205 1.32 26.13 7.78
CA ALA A 205 2.07 27.35 7.53
C ALA A 205 3.23 27.13 6.54
N ALA A 206 4.06 26.11 6.75
CA ALA A 206 5.22 25.83 5.92
C ALA A 206 4.84 25.35 4.51
N GLY A 207 3.77 24.52 4.41
CA GLY A 207 3.29 23.97 3.14
C GLY A 207 2.33 24.89 2.38
N ARG A 208 1.88 25.99 3.00
CA ARG A 208 0.82 26.86 2.48
C ARG A 208 -0.47 26.10 2.17
N PHE A 209 -0.82 25.17 3.06
CA PHE A 209 -2.06 24.42 2.95
C PHE A 209 -3.22 25.18 3.62
N GLU A 210 -4.42 24.94 3.13
CA GLU A 210 -5.66 25.38 3.80
C GLU A 210 -6.00 24.45 4.95
N ASP A 211 -6.47 25.01 6.09
CA ASP A 211 -6.94 24.23 7.22
C ASP A 211 -8.37 23.73 6.98
N ASN A 212 -8.47 22.64 6.25
CA ASN A 212 -9.74 22.04 5.84
C ASN A 212 -9.73 20.51 5.98
N GLY A 213 -10.85 19.89 5.60
CA GLY A 213 -11.01 18.43 5.61
C GLY A 213 -10.05 17.70 4.67
N ALA A 214 -9.73 18.29 3.50
CA ALA A 214 -8.84 17.70 2.54
C ALA A 214 -7.42 17.53 3.11
N PHE A 215 -6.90 18.52 3.83
CA PHE A 215 -5.61 18.40 4.50
C PHE A 215 -5.62 17.32 5.62
N SER A 216 -6.74 17.22 6.35
CA SER A 216 -6.91 16.16 7.34
C SER A 216 -6.91 14.77 6.69
N ASP A 217 -7.46 14.65 5.49
CA ASP A 217 -7.45 13.40 4.74
C ASP A 217 -6.04 13.04 4.26
N ILE A 218 -5.25 14.03 3.80
CA ILE A 218 -3.83 13.81 3.42
C ILE A 218 -3.04 13.22 4.59
N LEU A 219 -3.13 13.81 5.78
CA LEU A 219 -2.41 13.31 6.96
C LEU A 219 -2.84 11.89 7.34
N LYS A 220 -4.14 11.62 7.34
CA LYS A 220 -4.67 10.28 7.62
C LYS A 220 -4.25 9.25 6.58
N ASP A 221 -4.28 9.61 5.31
CA ASP A 221 -3.90 8.71 4.23
C ASP A 221 -2.41 8.35 4.33
N LEU A 222 -1.53 9.32 4.61
CA LEU A 222 -0.10 9.08 4.85
C LEU A 222 0.14 8.20 6.09
N GLU A 223 -0.63 8.39 7.15
CA GLU A 223 -0.53 7.57 8.37
C GLU A 223 -1.01 6.14 8.10
N TRP A 224 -2.13 5.96 7.40
CA TRP A 224 -2.62 4.63 7.02
C TRP A 224 -1.70 3.88 6.07
N CYS A 225 -0.99 4.59 5.19
CA CYS A 225 0.01 3.99 4.32
C CYS A 225 1.35 3.73 5.04
N GLY A 226 1.51 4.17 6.30
CA GLY A 226 2.71 3.91 7.09
C GLY A 226 3.88 4.84 6.79
N PHE A 227 3.68 5.92 6.04
CA PHE A 227 4.73 6.91 5.79
C PHE A 227 5.03 7.77 7.01
N ILE A 228 3.99 8.16 7.73
CA ILE A 228 4.10 8.99 8.92
C ILE A 228 3.43 8.33 10.11
N ARG A 229 3.80 8.77 11.29
CA ARG A 229 3.07 8.50 12.53
C ARG A 229 2.66 9.80 13.18
N SER A 230 1.57 9.77 13.94
CA SER A 230 1.18 10.83 14.84
C SER A 230 1.41 10.42 16.29
N TYR A 231 1.82 11.36 17.12
CA TYR A 231 1.91 11.17 18.56
C TYR A 231 1.62 12.48 19.31
N THR A 232 0.98 12.34 20.47
CA THR A 232 0.68 13.49 21.33
C THR A 232 1.81 13.65 22.35
N MET A 233 2.33 14.86 22.50
CA MET A 233 3.32 15.15 23.54
C MET A 233 2.72 14.97 24.92
N MET A 234 3.50 14.37 25.82
CA MET A 234 3.08 14.14 27.21
C MET A 234 2.68 15.46 27.89
N GLY A 235 1.47 15.50 28.46
CA GLY A 235 0.91 16.71 29.09
C GLY A 235 0.13 17.64 28.16
N TYR A 236 0.03 17.35 26.87
CA TYR A 236 -0.73 18.13 25.90
C TYR A 236 -2.00 17.40 25.43
N ARG A 237 -3.01 18.14 24.95
CA ARG A 237 -4.23 17.58 24.36
C ARG A 237 -4.01 17.26 22.87
N THR A 238 -4.87 16.43 22.29
CA THR A 238 -4.83 15.95 20.88
C THR A 238 -4.65 17.02 19.79
N LYS A 239 -4.94 18.30 20.09
CA LYS A 239 -4.67 19.41 19.16
C LYS A 239 -3.18 19.71 18.93
N SER A 240 -2.30 19.09 19.69
CA SER A 240 -0.83 19.27 19.64
C SER A 240 -0.13 18.03 19.09
N ASP A 241 -0.83 17.19 18.32
CA ASP A 241 -0.22 16.01 17.72
C ASP A 241 0.90 16.41 16.79
N ILE A 242 2.02 15.70 16.93
CA ILE A 242 3.20 15.83 16.09
C ILE A 242 3.14 14.72 15.06
N PHE A 243 3.27 15.10 13.79
CA PHE A 243 3.41 14.19 12.67
C PHE A 243 4.88 14.02 12.34
N GLN A 244 5.35 12.79 12.23
CA GLN A 244 6.74 12.45 11.98
C GLN A 244 6.84 11.45 10.83
N LEU A 245 7.76 11.70 9.90
CA LEU A 245 8.12 10.75 8.84
C LEU A 245 8.84 9.55 9.45
N ILE A 246 8.40 8.34 9.11
CA ILE A 246 8.95 7.08 9.64
C ILE A 246 9.33 6.07 8.56
N ASP A 247 8.91 6.29 7.31
CA ASP A 247 9.28 5.39 6.23
C ASP A 247 10.77 5.48 5.91
N HIS A 248 11.46 4.33 6.01
CA HIS A 248 12.91 4.27 5.93
C HIS A 248 13.43 4.66 4.53
N TYR A 249 12.78 4.15 3.47
CA TYR A 249 13.20 4.46 2.11
C TYR A 249 13.03 5.96 1.81
N THR A 250 11.90 6.55 2.18
CA THR A 250 11.65 7.98 2.02
C THR A 250 12.63 8.85 2.81
N LEU A 251 12.96 8.45 4.05
CA LEU A 251 13.99 9.13 4.85
C LEU A 251 15.35 9.08 4.17
N PHE A 252 15.73 7.91 3.64
CA PHE A 252 16.97 7.73 2.90
C PHE A 252 16.99 8.55 1.61
N TYR A 253 15.88 8.60 0.88
CA TYR A 253 15.73 9.38 -0.34
C TYR A 253 16.05 10.87 -0.10
N TYR A 254 15.40 11.50 0.87
CA TYR A 254 15.62 12.92 1.14
C TYR A 254 16.98 13.24 1.75
N GLU A 255 17.59 12.30 2.43
CA GLU A 255 18.94 12.51 3.02
C GLU A 255 20.07 12.38 2.00
N TYR A 256 19.95 11.44 1.04
CA TYR A 256 21.06 11.02 0.20
C TYR A 256 20.82 11.07 -1.31
N ILE A 257 19.58 11.11 -1.77
CA ILE A 257 19.25 11.02 -3.21
C ILE A 257 18.79 12.37 -3.76
N ASP A 258 17.78 12.98 -3.12
CA ASP A 258 17.15 14.23 -3.61
C ASP A 258 18.18 15.35 -3.88
N GLY A 259 19.10 15.58 -2.94
CA GLY A 259 20.15 16.59 -3.08
C GLY A 259 21.18 16.31 -4.17
N VAL A 260 21.48 15.04 -4.46
CA VAL A 260 22.44 14.64 -5.49
C VAL A 260 21.82 14.83 -6.88
N ARG A 261 20.56 14.42 -7.06
CA ARG A 261 19.83 14.60 -8.33
C ARG A 261 19.63 16.07 -8.70
N GLN A 262 19.38 16.95 -7.71
CA GLN A 262 19.23 18.39 -7.94
C GLN A 262 20.56 19.09 -8.27
N GLY A 263 21.71 18.54 -7.85
CA GLY A 263 23.05 19.08 -8.10
C GLY A 263 23.69 18.62 -9.42
N SER A 264 23.04 17.69 -10.14
CA SER A 264 23.56 17.12 -11.40
C SER A 264 22.97 17.76 -12.66
N ASN A 265 22.25 18.88 -12.54
CA ASN A 265 21.71 19.69 -13.64
C ASN A 265 22.55 20.92 -13.93
#